data_f69726141de5ef7c379deb5759015ffa
#
_entry.id   f69726141de5ef7c379deb5759015ffa
#
_cell.length_a   1.000
_cell.length_b   1.000
_cell.length_c   1.000
_cell.angle_alpha   90.00
_cell.angle_beta   90.00
_cell.angle_gamma   90.00
#
_symmetry.space_group_name_H-M   'P 1'
#
loop_
_entity.id
_entity.type
_entity.pdbx_description
1 polymer ?
#
loop_
_entity_poly.entity_id
_entity_poly.type
_entity_poly.pdbx_seq_one_letter_code
_entity_poly.pdbx_strand_id
1 'polypeptide(L)'
;MIHTHSLIHDDLPAMDNDDMRRGKPSCHKAFGEGNAILAGDGLLSLAMLLLAQTNNPKVFQTVARGALNMVSGQSMDLNGKPDAETLFKIHEKKTGALILASVLAGAYTAGANPKQIQSLSDFAERYGLLFQITDDILDATGNADTLGKTVGKDARDEKVTFVTLYGLDGAVSEAHHAADAALEALETLEAADTTFLRQLVEQTLLRNK
;
A
#
# COMPACT_ATOMS: atom_id res chain seq x y z
N MET A 1 10.53 4.79 6.39
CA MET A 1 10.25 4.74 7.84
C MET A 1 8.80 4.40 8.11
N ILE A 2 7.80 5.22 7.71
CA ILE A 2 6.37 4.97 8.00
C ILE A 2 5.91 3.60 7.52
N HIS A 3 6.20 3.21 6.27
CA HIS A 3 5.91 1.86 5.76
C HIS A 3 6.64 0.75 6.55
N THR A 4 7.89 0.98 6.99
CA THR A 4 8.61 0.00 7.80
C THR A 4 8.01 -0.13 9.20
N HIS A 5 7.60 1.00 9.82
CA HIS A 5 6.82 1.01 11.06
C HIS A 5 5.56 0.14 10.91
N SER A 6 4.76 0.35 9.85
CA SER A 6 3.53 -0.40 9.67
C SER A 6 3.77 -1.91 9.52
N LEU A 7 4.80 -2.32 8.76
CA LEU A 7 5.14 -3.73 8.60
C LEU A 7 5.59 -4.38 9.92
N ILE A 8 6.37 -3.66 10.75
CA ILE A 8 6.81 -4.17 12.05
C ILE A 8 5.62 -4.39 12.98
N HIS A 9 4.66 -3.45 13.00
CA HIS A 9 3.46 -3.57 13.83
C HIS A 9 2.47 -4.60 13.27
N ASP A 10 2.33 -4.69 11.95
CA ASP A 10 1.49 -5.69 11.29
C ASP A 10 1.91 -7.13 11.64
N ASP A 11 3.23 -7.38 11.72
CA ASP A 11 3.76 -8.71 12.04
C ASP A 11 3.55 -9.14 13.49
N LEU A 12 3.15 -8.24 14.41
CA LEU A 12 2.96 -8.55 15.84
C LEU A 12 1.90 -9.66 16.07
N PRO A 13 2.01 -10.44 17.15
CA PRO A 13 1.04 -11.49 17.48
C PRO A 13 -0.40 -11.02 17.64
N ALA A 14 -0.61 -9.75 18.06
CA ALA A 14 -1.93 -9.14 18.19
C ALA A 14 -2.52 -8.63 16.86
N MET A 15 -1.76 -8.72 15.77
CA MET A 15 -2.10 -8.28 14.43
C MET A 15 -2.12 -9.49 13.50
N ASP A 16 -1.24 -9.52 12.51
CA ASP A 16 -1.18 -10.61 11.52
C ASP A 16 -0.42 -11.85 12.01
N ASN A 17 0.34 -11.74 13.11
CA ASN A 17 1.16 -12.79 13.71
C ASN A 17 2.08 -13.50 12.69
N ASP A 18 2.80 -12.71 11.90
CA ASP A 18 3.72 -13.22 10.88
C ASP A 18 5.12 -13.48 11.45
N ASP A 19 5.60 -14.71 11.28
CA ASP A 19 6.92 -15.13 11.76
C ASP A 19 8.06 -14.64 10.86
N MET A 20 7.75 -14.42 9.57
CA MET A 20 8.74 -14.11 8.54
C MET A 20 8.35 -12.86 7.73
N ARG A 21 9.33 -12.02 7.43
CA ARG A 21 9.18 -10.84 6.57
C ARG A 21 10.37 -10.73 5.61
N ARG A 22 10.11 -10.77 4.30
CA ARG A 22 11.15 -10.68 3.25
C ARG A 22 12.26 -11.74 3.42
N GLY A 23 11.89 -12.97 3.76
CA GLY A 23 12.81 -14.09 3.92
C GLY A 23 13.64 -14.05 5.22
N LYS A 24 13.30 -13.17 6.17
CA LYS A 24 13.95 -13.08 7.49
C LYS A 24 12.90 -13.18 8.60
N PRO A 25 13.30 -13.58 9.83
CA PRO A 25 12.40 -13.48 10.98
C PRO A 25 11.84 -12.05 11.11
N SER A 26 10.55 -11.93 11.43
CA SER A 26 9.92 -10.66 11.73
C SER A 26 10.54 -10.02 12.98
N CYS A 27 10.31 -8.70 13.17
CA CYS A 27 10.97 -7.95 14.24
C CYS A 27 10.65 -8.55 15.63
N HIS A 28 9.40 -8.93 15.87
CA HIS A 28 9.01 -9.51 17.16
C HIS A 28 9.62 -10.91 17.40
N LYS A 29 9.84 -11.70 16.35
CA LYS A 29 10.51 -12.99 16.45
C LYS A 29 12.01 -12.85 16.71
N ALA A 30 12.65 -11.87 16.07
CA ALA A 30 14.09 -11.65 16.22
C ALA A 30 14.47 -10.97 17.54
N PHE A 31 13.65 -10.03 18.02
CA PHE A 31 14.01 -9.11 19.11
C PHE A 31 13.00 -9.05 20.26
N GLY A 32 11.89 -9.79 20.17
CA GLY A 32 10.78 -9.75 21.13
C GLY A 32 9.76 -8.67 20.88
N GLU A 33 8.53 -8.89 21.35
CA GLU A 33 7.36 -8.01 21.07
C GLU A 33 7.56 -6.57 21.55
N GLY A 34 8.06 -6.38 22.78
CA GLY A 34 8.28 -5.04 23.33
C GLY A 34 9.26 -4.22 22.49
N ASN A 35 10.35 -4.83 22.01
CA ASN A 35 11.30 -4.16 21.12
C ASN A 35 10.69 -3.86 19.74
N ALA A 36 9.84 -4.74 19.22
CA ALA A 36 9.16 -4.53 17.96
C ALA A 36 8.18 -3.33 18.03
N ILE A 37 7.40 -3.24 19.11
CA ILE A 37 6.51 -2.08 19.37
C ILE A 37 7.33 -0.79 19.40
N LEU A 38 8.37 -0.74 20.23
CA LEU A 38 9.22 0.46 20.37
C LEU A 38 9.97 0.82 19.08
N ALA A 39 10.39 -0.18 18.30
CA ALA A 39 11.03 0.06 17.00
C ALA A 39 10.05 0.70 16.00
N GLY A 40 8.82 0.22 15.95
CA GLY A 40 7.77 0.82 15.14
C GLY A 40 7.46 2.26 15.56
N ASP A 41 7.21 2.50 16.85
CA ASP A 41 6.94 3.82 17.40
C ASP A 41 8.11 4.80 17.16
N GLY A 42 9.34 4.32 17.33
CA GLY A 42 10.55 5.09 17.06
C GLY A 42 10.67 5.50 15.60
N LEU A 43 10.38 4.59 14.66
CA LEU A 43 10.38 4.88 13.22
C LEU A 43 9.31 5.91 12.83
N LEU A 44 8.11 5.80 13.39
CA LEU A 44 7.04 6.77 13.15
C LEU A 44 7.40 8.14 13.70
N SER A 45 7.90 8.19 14.94
CA SER A 45 8.31 9.44 15.60
C SER A 45 9.46 10.12 14.84
N LEU A 46 10.46 9.35 14.41
CA LEU A 46 11.57 9.85 13.61
C LEU A 46 11.09 10.36 12.25
N ALA A 47 10.16 9.68 11.61
CA ALA A 47 9.58 10.13 10.35
C ALA A 47 8.88 11.49 10.51
N MET A 48 8.11 11.69 11.57
CA MET A 48 7.44 12.96 11.85
C MET A 48 8.46 14.08 12.14
N LEU A 49 9.52 13.78 12.87
CA LEU A 49 10.60 14.74 13.12
C LEU A 49 11.29 15.20 11.82
N LEU A 50 11.63 14.25 10.94
CA LEU A 50 12.26 14.56 9.65
C LEU A 50 11.31 15.33 8.72
N LEU A 51 10.03 14.99 8.70
CA LEU A 51 9.03 15.72 7.92
C LEU A 51 8.88 17.17 8.41
N ALA A 52 8.91 17.40 9.71
CA ALA A 52 8.86 18.75 10.27
C ALA A 52 10.08 19.60 9.84
N GLN A 53 11.25 18.98 9.65
CA GLN A 53 12.47 19.66 9.19
C GLN A 53 12.42 20.09 7.72
N THR A 54 11.50 19.55 6.91
CA THR A 54 11.33 19.94 5.51
C THR A 54 10.83 21.38 5.35
N ASN A 55 10.29 21.99 6.39
CA ASN A 55 9.63 23.29 6.38
C ASN A 55 8.54 23.43 5.30
N ASN A 56 7.99 22.31 4.85
CA ASN A 56 6.89 22.26 3.88
C ASN A 56 5.61 21.70 4.54
N PRO A 57 4.70 22.57 4.99
CA PRO A 57 3.48 22.14 5.68
C PRO A 57 2.59 21.21 4.85
N LYS A 58 2.57 21.39 3.51
CA LYS A 58 1.78 20.52 2.62
C LYS A 58 2.34 19.11 2.60
N VAL A 59 3.66 18.94 2.51
CA VAL A 59 4.32 17.63 2.58
C VAL A 59 4.03 16.98 3.93
N PHE A 60 4.24 17.70 5.01
CA PHE A 60 3.98 17.18 6.36
C PHE A 60 2.53 16.72 6.52
N GLN A 61 1.55 17.57 6.18
CA GLN A 61 0.12 17.26 6.31
C GLN A 61 -0.29 16.06 5.44
N THR A 62 0.22 15.99 4.20
CA THR A 62 -0.07 14.90 3.27
C THR A 62 0.42 13.56 3.81
N VAL A 63 1.66 13.50 4.28
CA VAL A 63 2.23 12.26 4.80
C VAL A 63 1.61 11.86 6.13
N ALA A 64 1.37 12.81 7.02
CA ALA A 64 0.70 12.56 8.30
C ALA A 64 -0.74 12.05 8.10
N ARG A 65 -1.48 12.62 7.12
CA ARG A 65 -2.83 12.17 6.74
C ARG A 65 -2.79 10.77 6.16
N GLY A 66 -1.82 10.47 5.28
CA GLY A 66 -1.62 9.13 4.72
C GLY A 66 -1.36 8.08 5.81
N ALA A 67 -0.49 8.39 6.76
CA ALA A 67 -0.22 7.52 7.91
C ALA A 67 -1.46 7.29 8.79
N LEU A 68 -2.24 8.33 9.08
CA LEU A 68 -3.49 8.23 9.84
C LEU A 68 -4.53 7.37 9.11
N ASN A 69 -4.68 7.57 7.80
CA ASN A 69 -5.61 6.76 6.99
C ASN A 69 -5.18 5.30 6.95
N MET A 70 -3.87 5.02 6.82
CA MET A 70 -3.34 3.65 6.87
C MET A 70 -3.70 2.95 8.19
N VAL A 71 -3.54 3.61 9.34
CA VAL A 71 -3.95 3.07 10.65
C VAL A 71 -5.45 2.83 10.70
N SER A 72 -6.26 3.77 10.16
CA SER A 72 -7.71 3.60 10.08
C SER A 72 -8.10 2.40 9.22
N GLY A 73 -7.42 2.21 8.07
CA GLY A 73 -7.62 1.07 7.19
C GLY A 73 -7.28 -0.25 7.87
N GLN A 74 -6.16 -0.31 8.60
CA GLN A 74 -5.77 -1.47 9.39
C GLN A 74 -6.81 -1.80 10.48
N SER A 75 -7.33 -0.79 11.18
CA SER A 75 -8.41 -0.99 12.15
C SER A 75 -9.68 -1.54 11.52
N MET A 76 -10.03 -1.12 10.30
CA MET A 76 -11.18 -1.67 9.57
C MET A 76 -10.94 -3.12 9.16
N ASP A 77 -9.73 -3.46 8.71
CA ASP A 77 -9.32 -4.81 8.29
C ASP A 77 -9.40 -5.81 9.45
N LEU A 78 -9.04 -5.40 10.65
CA LEU A 78 -9.09 -6.25 11.86
C LEU A 78 -10.52 -6.50 12.38
N ASN A 79 -11.49 -5.62 12.08
CA ASN A 79 -12.79 -5.61 12.76
C ASN A 79 -13.94 -6.26 11.99
N GLY A 80 -13.72 -6.97 10.88
CA GLY A 80 -14.84 -7.64 10.25
C GLY A 80 -14.58 -8.37 8.94
N LYS A 81 -15.63 -9.04 8.47
CA LYS A 81 -15.73 -9.58 7.10
C LYS A 81 -16.36 -8.50 6.24
N PRO A 82 -15.59 -7.78 5.41
CA PRO A 82 -16.10 -6.67 4.62
C PRO A 82 -17.03 -7.16 3.51
N ASP A 83 -18.07 -6.39 3.18
CA ASP A 83 -18.69 -6.45 1.87
C ASP A 83 -17.79 -5.79 0.81
N ALA A 84 -18.16 -5.85 -0.46
CA ALA A 84 -17.35 -5.30 -1.54
C ALA A 84 -17.01 -3.81 -1.35
N GLU A 85 -17.99 -2.99 -0.94
CA GLU A 85 -17.78 -1.54 -0.71
C GLU A 85 -16.80 -1.29 0.42
N THR A 86 -16.92 -2.05 1.50
CA THR A 86 -16.02 -1.96 2.66
C THR A 86 -14.61 -2.44 2.32
N LEU A 87 -14.48 -3.49 1.50
CA LEU A 87 -13.19 -3.97 1.01
C LEU A 87 -12.44 -2.88 0.24
N PHE A 88 -13.10 -2.20 -0.71
CA PHE A 88 -12.50 -1.08 -1.43
C PHE A 88 -12.01 0.02 -0.48
N LYS A 89 -12.81 0.38 0.54
CA LYS A 89 -12.40 1.38 1.55
C LYS A 89 -11.21 0.93 2.40
N ILE A 90 -11.13 -0.36 2.73
CA ILE A 90 -9.97 -0.93 3.43
C ILE A 90 -8.73 -0.78 2.58
N HIS A 91 -8.77 -1.20 1.32
CA HIS A 91 -7.63 -1.11 0.40
C HIS A 91 -7.19 0.32 0.13
N GLU A 92 -8.15 1.23 -0.10
CA GLU A 92 -7.89 2.66 -0.24
C GLU A 92 -7.13 3.21 0.98
N LYS A 93 -7.58 2.87 2.19
CA LYS A 93 -7.02 3.41 3.42
C LYS A 93 -5.75 2.69 3.87
N LYS A 94 -5.78 1.35 3.96
CA LYS A 94 -4.66 0.55 4.46
C LYS A 94 -3.42 0.67 3.58
N THR A 95 -3.60 0.61 2.27
CA THR A 95 -2.50 0.59 1.29
C THR A 95 -2.47 1.86 0.43
N GLY A 96 -3.57 2.22 -0.19
CA GLY A 96 -3.67 3.33 -1.14
C GLY A 96 -3.27 4.67 -0.53
N ALA A 97 -3.66 4.95 0.70
CA ALA A 97 -3.40 6.23 1.35
C ALA A 97 -1.91 6.57 1.50
N LEU A 98 -1.06 5.58 1.78
CA LEU A 98 0.39 5.82 1.90
C LEU A 98 1.06 5.93 0.52
N ILE A 99 0.57 5.21 -0.48
CA ILE A 99 0.98 5.37 -1.89
C ILE A 99 0.65 6.78 -2.36
N LEU A 100 -0.60 7.22 -2.21
CA LEU A 100 -1.05 8.57 -2.53
C LEU A 100 -0.20 9.64 -1.82
N ALA A 101 0.02 9.48 -0.53
CA ALA A 101 0.84 10.41 0.25
C ALA A 101 2.27 10.48 -0.25
N SER A 102 2.85 9.36 -0.70
CA SER A 102 4.21 9.32 -1.25
C SER A 102 4.32 10.08 -2.56
N VAL A 103 3.38 9.85 -3.49
CA VAL A 103 3.33 10.55 -4.78
C VAL A 103 3.12 12.05 -4.59
N LEU A 104 2.14 12.43 -3.77
CA LEU A 104 1.83 13.84 -3.54
C LEU A 104 2.91 14.58 -2.74
N ALA A 105 3.59 13.92 -1.81
CA ALA A 105 4.72 14.51 -1.11
C ALA A 105 5.86 14.86 -2.09
N GLY A 106 6.16 13.97 -3.04
CA GLY A 106 7.09 14.24 -4.13
C GLY A 106 6.65 15.42 -4.99
N ALA A 107 5.38 15.44 -5.41
CA ALA A 107 4.80 16.49 -6.23
C ALA A 107 4.85 17.87 -5.53
N TYR A 108 4.47 17.95 -4.26
CA TYR A 108 4.57 19.19 -3.48
C TYR A 108 6.01 19.65 -3.27
N THR A 109 6.95 18.71 -3.11
CA THR A 109 8.37 19.02 -2.99
C THR A 109 8.93 19.59 -4.31
N ALA A 110 8.48 19.07 -5.43
CA ALA A 110 8.85 19.54 -6.77
C ALA A 110 8.12 20.83 -7.20
N GLY A 111 7.19 21.35 -6.40
CA GLY A 111 6.44 22.57 -6.73
C GLY A 111 5.37 22.35 -7.82
N ALA A 112 4.81 21.15 -7.92
CA ALA A 112 3.78 20.84 -8.91
C ALA A 112 2.58 21.77 -8.79
N ASN A 113 2.02 22.17 -9.94
CA ASN A 113 0.84 23.00 -10.01
C ASN A 113 -0.44 22.20 -9.69
N PRO A 114 -1.59 22.89 -9.46
CA PRO A 114 -2.84 22.20 -9.08
C PRO A 114 -3.31 21.13 -10.08
N LYS A 115 -3.11 21.32 -11.40
CA LYS A 115 -3.48 20.36 -12.43
C LYS A 115 -2.60 19.09 -12.32
N GLN A 116 -1.30 19.28 -12.15
CA GLN A 116 -0.35 18.17 -11.95
C GLN A 116 -0.63 17.40 -10.65
N ILE A 117 -0.98 18.11 -9.56
CA ILE A 117 -1.38 17.50 -8.31
C ILE A 117 -2.61 16.61 -8.49
N GLN A 118 -3.63 17.09 -9.23
CA GLN A 118 -4.83 16.29 -9.50
C GLN A 118 -4.50 15.04 -10.31
N SER A 119 -3.77 15.17 -11.43
CA SER A 119 -3.38 14.03 -12.26
C SER A 119 -2.56 12.99 -11.49
N LEU A 120 -1.63 13.43 -10.63
CA LEU A 120 -0.84 12.54 -9.78
C LEU A 120 -1.66 11.93 -8.64
N SER A 121 -2.70 12.61 -8.14
CA SER A 121 -3.65 12.04 -7.20
C SER A 121 -4.44 10.90 -7.85
N ASP A 122 -5.03 11.17 -9.03
CA ASP A 122 -5.81 10.19 -9.78
C ASP A 122 -4.96 8.96 -10.13
N PHE A 123 -3.71 9.19 -10.58
CA PHE A 123 -2.75 8.12 -10.81
C PHE A 123 -2.50 7.28 -9.54
N ALA A 124 -2.19 7.93 -8.42
CA ALA A 124 -1.81 7.24 -7.18
C ALA A 124 -2.97 6.42 -6.60
N GLU A 125 -4.20 6.91 -6.70
CA GLU A 125 -5.41 6.19 -6.28
C GLU A 125 -5.61 4.92 -7.13
N ARG A 126 -5.51 5.04 -8.46
CA ARG A 126 -5.66 3.91 -9.38
C ARG A 126 -4.53 2.89 -9.24
N TYR A 127 -3.30 3.38 -9.10
CA TYR A 127 -2.14 2.52 -8.85
C TYR A 127 -2.24 1.79 -7.51
N GLY A 128 -2.71 2.46 -6.45
CA GLY A 128 -2.94 1.84 -5.15
C GLY A 128 -3.96 0.69 -5.22
N LEU A 129 -5.04 0.87 -5.99
CA LEU A 129 -6.02 -0.17 -6.26
C LEU A 129 -5.41 -1.34 -7.05
N LEU A 130 -4.70 -1.05 -8.15
CA LEU A 130 -3.97 -2.05 -8.93
C LEU A 130 -3.04 -2.88 -8.06
N PHE A 131 -2.25 -2.21 -7.22
CA PHE A 131 -1.29 -2.87 -6.32
C PHE A 131 -1.99 -3.88 -5.41
N GLN A 132 -3.14 -3.52 -4.83
CA GLN A 132 -3.88 -4.39 -3.93
C GLN A 132 -4.53 -5.56 -4.66
N ILE A 133 -5.18 -5.32 -5.82
CA ILE A 133 -5.75 -6.41 -6.62
C ILE A 133 -4.67 -7.42 -7.01
N THR A 134 -3.49 -6.91 -7.40
CA THR A 134 -2.34 -7.74 -7.75
C THR A 134 -1.83 -8.55 -6.56
N ASP A 135 -1.80 -7.97 -5.36
CA ASP A 135 -1.39 -8.67 -4.13
C ASP A 135 -2.37 -9.80 -3.79
N ASP A 136 -3.69 -9.58 -3.91
CA ASP A 136 -4.73 -10.59 -3.72
C ASP A 136 -4.62 -11.75 -4.73
N ILE A 137 -4.32 -11.44 -6.01
CA ILE A 137 -4.09 -12.45 -7.05
C ILE A 137 -2.85 -13.28 -6.72
N LEU A 138 -1.76 -12.63 -6.29
CA LEU A 138 -0.52 -13.29 -5.92
C LEU A 138 -0.68 -14.18 -4.68
N ASP A 139 -1.46 -13.76 -3.69
CA ASP A 139 -1.74 -14.61 -2.53
C ASP A 139 -2.54 -15.86 -2.92
N ALA A 140 -3.48 -15.73 -3.85
CA ALA A 140 -4.31 -16.83 -4.33
C ALA A 140 -3.58 -17.80 -5.28
N THR A 141 -2.58 -17.33 -6.05
CA THR A 141 -1.92 -18.10 -7.13
C THR A 141 -0.44 -18.37 -6.89
N GLY A 142 0.17 -17.63 -5.96
CA GLY A 142 1.61 -17.62 -5.75
C GLY A 142 2.16 -18.89 -5.12
N ASN A 143 3.48 -19.05 -5.24
CA ASN A 143 4.24 -20.09 -4.54
C ASN A 143 5.06 -19.42 -3.42
N ALA A 144 5.04 -19.99 -2.22
CA ALA A 144 5.72 -19.50 -1.02
C ALA A 144 7.21 -19.21 -1.26
N ASP A 145 7.87 -20.03 -2.09
CA ASP A 145 9.31 -19.92 -2.40
C ASP A 145 9.64 -18.65 -3.20
N THR A 146 8.67 -18.13 -3.99
CA THR A 146 8.87 -16.94 -4.83
C THR A 146 8.52 -15.64 -4.11
N LEU A 147 7.59 -15.68 -3.16
CA LEU A 147 7.05 -14.48 -2.50
C LEU A 147 7.75 -14.11 -1.19
N GLY A 148 8.52 -15.03 -0.60
CA GLY A 148 9.23 -14.80 0.67
C GLY A 148 8.32 -14.50 1.86
N LYS A 149 7.01 -14.80 1.73
CA LYS A 149 5.96 -14.74 2.77
C LYS A 149 5.08 -15.98 2.68
N THR A 150 4.31 -16.27 3.73
CA THR A 150 3.32 -17.34 3.72
C THR A 150 2.23 -17.03 2.69
N VAL A 151 1.96 -17.95 1.78
CA VAL A 151 0.94 -17.86 0.71
C VAL A 151 -0.35 -18.54 1.16
N GLY A 152 -1.50 -18.13 0.61
CA GLY A 152 -2.80 -18.69 0.97
C GLY A 152 -3.26 -18.30 2.37
N LYS A 153 -2.67 -17.24 2.94
CA LYS A 153 -3.04 -16.74 4.26
C LYS A 153 -4.46 -16.21 4.25
N ASP A 154 -4.84 -15.47 3.21
CA ASP A 154 -6.18 -14.90 3.06
C ASP A 154 -7.25 -15.99 2.98
N ALA A 155 -6.98 -17.10 2.27
CA ALA A 155 -7.88 -18.25 2.22
C ALA A 155 -7.99 -18.97 3.58
N ARG A 156 -6.86 -19.13 4.30
CA ARG A 156 -6.84 -19.73 5.64
C ARG A 156 -7.58 -18.89 6.67
N ASP A 157 -7.44 -17.57 6.59
CA ASP A 157 -8.04 -16.61 7.52
C ASP A 157 -9.47 -16.19 7.07
N GLU A 158 -10.01 -16.82 6.02
CA GLU A 158 -11.33 -16.53 5.41
C GLU A 158 -11.50 -15.03 5.06
N LYS A 159 -10.44 -14.37 4.64
CA LYS A 159 -10.49 -12.96 4.24
C LYS A 159 -11.27 -12.79 2.94
N VAL A 160 -12.02 -11.70 2.88
CA VAL A 160 -12.66 -11.26 1.63
C VAL A 160 -11.60 -10.51 0.81
N THR A 161 -11.39 -10.93 -0.44
CA THR A 161 -10.41 -10.39 -1.38
C THR A 161 -11.07 -10.15 -2.73
N PHE A 162 -10.39 -9.47 -3.66
CA PHE A 162 -10.88 -9.35 -5.04
C PHE A 162 -11.11 -10.73 -5.70
N VAL A 163 -10.23 -11.70 -5.41
CA VAL A 163 -10.37 -13.05 -5.96
C VAL A 163 -11.60 -13.77 -5.40
N THR A 164 -11.91 -13.60 -4.11
CA THR A 164 -13.12 -14.22 -3.52
C THR A 164 -14.41 -13.56 -3.99
N LEU A 165 -14.39 -12.26 -4.32
CA LEU A 165 -15.56 -11.51 -4.78
C LEU A 165 -15.85 -11.69 -6.29
N TYR A 166 -14.82 -11.70 -7.13
CA TYR A 166 -14.96 -11.63 -8.59
C TYR A 166 -14.43 -12.87 -9.30
N GLY A 167 -13.85 -13.84 -8.56
CA GLY A 167 -13.09 -14.93 -9.15
C GLY A 167 -11.72 -14.46 -9.67
N LEU A 168 -10.84 -15.40 -10.02
CA LEU A 168 -9.50 -15.08 -10.47
C LEU A 168 -9.52 -14.27 -11.79
N ASP A 169 -10.31 -14.72 -12.78
CA ASP A 169 -10.40 -14.02 -14.07
C ASP A 169 -10.99 -12.61 -13.92
N GLY A 170 -11.99 -12.45 -13.04
CA GLY A 170 -12.56 -11.15 -12.71
C GLY A 170 -11.54 -10.23 -12.03
N ALA A 171 -10.78 -10.73 -11.06
CA ALA A 171 -9.72 -9.95 -10.40
C ALA A 171 -8.62 -9.53 -11.39
N VAL A 172 -8.22 -10.41 -12.33
CA VAL A 172 -7.27 -10.07 -13.40
C VAL A 172 -7.83 -8.98 -14.31
N SER A 173 -9.10 -9.04 -14.68
CA SER A 173 -9.76 -7.99 -15.48
C SER A 173 -9.77 -6.65 -14.75
N GLU A 174 -10.11 -6.63 -13.45
CA GLU A 174 -10.09 -5.42 -12.63
C GLU A 174 -8.69 -4.84 -12.46
N ALA A 175 -7.65 -5.69 -12.36
CA ALA A 175 -6.26 -5.24 -12.35
C ALA A 175 -5.89 -4.51 -13.65
N HIS A 176 -6.29 -5.03 -14.81
CA HIS A 176 -6.08 -4.34 -16.09
C HIS A 176 -6.84 -3.02 -16.17
N HIS A 177 -8.11 -2.98 -15.76
CA HIS A 177 -8.87 -1.73 -15.72
C HIS A 177 -8.21 -0.66 -14.82
N ALA A 178 -7.72 -1.06 -13.65
CA ALA A 178 -7.02 -0.16 -12.74
C ALA A 178 -5.69 0.34 -13.33
N ALA A 179 -4.96 -0.52 -14.05
CA ALA A 179 -3.72 -0.15 -14.74
C ALA A 179 -3.97 0.84 -15.87
N ASP A 180 -4.96 0.57 -16.73
CA ASP A 180 -5.32 1.46 -17.84
C ASP A 180 -5.75 2.85 -17.31
N ALA A 181 -6.57 2.89 -16.26
CA ALA A 181 -6.98 4.14 -15.63
C ALA A 181 -5.80 4.90 -14.98
N ALA A 182 -4.82 4.19 -14.42
CA ALA A 182 -3.60 4.82 -13.89
C ALA A 182 -2.75 5.42 -15.02
N LEU A 183 -2.60 4.72 -16.14
CA LEU A 183 -1.86 5.21 -17.31
C LEU A 183 -2.55 6.41 -17.96
N GLU A 184 -3.88 6.40 -18.08
CA GLU A 184 -4.68 7.52 -18.58
C GLU A 184 -4.50 8.78 -17.73
N ALA A 185 -4.47 8.65 -16.40
CA ALA A 185 -4.21 9.78 -15.51
C ALA A 185 -2.84 10.42 -15.78
N LEU A 186 -1.83 9.65 -16.16
CA LEU A 186 -0.51 10.17 -16.52
C LEU A 186 -0.48 10.89 -17.87
N GLU A 187 -1.40 10.62 -18.78
CA GLU A 187 -1.47 11.32 -20.08
C GLU A 187 -1.84 12.80 -19.93
N THR A 188 -2.49 13.15 -18.83
CA THR A 188 -2.86 14.53 -18.52
C THR A 188 -1.69 15.36 -17.96
N LEU A 189 -0.54 14.75 -17.66
CA LEU A 189 0.69 15.39 -17.19
C LEU A 189 1.50 15.94 -18.37
N GLU A 190 1.14 17.14 -18.83
CA GLU A 190 1.86 17.82 -19.91
C GLU A 190 3.32 18.12 -19.48
N ALA A 191 4.27 17.89 -20.40
CA ALA A 191 5.70 18.20 -20.26
C ALA A 191 6.43 17.52 -19.09
N ALA A 192 5.84 16.48 -18.48
CA ALA A 192 6.49 15.69 -17.43
C ALA A 192 7.02 14.36 -17.99
N ASP A 193 8.19 13.94 -17.53
CA ASP A 193 8.66 12.57 -17.78
C ASP A 193 7.93 11.59 -16.86
N THR A 194 7.03 10.81 -17.44
CA THR A 194 6.23 9.80 -16.72
C THR A 194 6.77 8.38 -16.87
N THR A 195 7.92 8.21 -17.51
CA THR A 195 8.49 6.88 -17.83
C THR A 195 8.57 5.96 -16.64
N PHE A 196 9.08 6.45 -15.51
CA PHE A 196 9.18 5.65 -14.29
C PHE A 196 7.80 5.21 -13.77
N LEU A 197 6.82 6.10 -13.73
CA LEU A 197 5.48 5.77 -13.22
C LEU A 197 4.76 4.77 -14.15
N ARG A 198 4.93 4.89 -15.47
CA ARG A 198 4.41 3.93 -16.46
C ARG A 198 5.05 2.55 -16.26
N GLN A 199 6.37 2.49 -16.14
CA GLN A 199 7.08 1.24 -15.85
C GLN A 199 6.63 0.60 -14.54
N LEU A 200 6.34 1.40 -13.52
CA LEU A 200 5.84 0.91 -12.24
C LEU A 200 4.48 0.21 -12.39
N VAL A 201 3.56 0.76 -13.18
CA VAL A 201 2.27 0.12 -13.51
C VAL A 201 2.50 -1.21 -14.24
N GLU A 202 3.30 -1.20 -15.30
CA GLU A 202 3.60 -2.40 -16.11
C GLU A 202 4.24 -3.51 -15.27
N GLN A 203 5.24 -3.17 -14.45
CA GLN A 203 5.90 -4.13 -13.57
C GLN A 203 4.93 -4.71 -12.52
N THR A 204 3.99 -3.91 -12.02
CA THR A 204 2.98 -4.40 -11.08
C THR A 204 2.05 -5.41 -11.73
N LEU A 205 1.60 -5.16 -12.97
CA LEU A 205 0.82 -6.14 -13.73
C LEU A 205 1.58 -7.42 -14.06
N LEU A 206 2.89 -7.31 -14.34
CA LEU A 206 3.73 -8.47 -14.68
C LEU A 206 4.03 -9.38 -13.47
N ARG A 207 3.86 -8.91 -12.23
CA ARG A 207 4.03 -9.73 -11.03
C ARG A 207 3.07 -10.93 -10.98
N ASN A 208 1.98 -10.90 -11.77
CA ASN A 208 0.97 -11.96 -11.86
C ASN A 208 1.31 -13.05 -12.88
N LYS A 209 2.44 -12.96 -13.56
CA LYS A 209 2.93 -13.93 -14.54
C LYS A 209 4.17 -14.62 -13.98
#